data_ed53d2d03d3e97404540d9662c049006
#
_entry.id   ed53d2d03d3e97404540d9662c049006
#
_cell.length_a   1.000
_cell.length_b   1.000
_cell.length_c   1.000
_cell.angle_alpha   90.00
_cell.angle_beta   90.00
_cell.angle_gamma   90.00
#
_symmetry.space_group_name_H-M   'P 1'
#
loop_
_entity.id
_entity.type
_entity.pdbx_description
1 polymer ?
#
loop_
_entity_poly.entity_id
_entity_poly.type
_entity_poly.pdbx_seq_one_letter_code
_entity_poly.pdbx_strand_id
1 'polypeptide(L)'
;AAKLRQMGVSPNDLKYPVYYDLEKWTWAGHTPPTNPNVYSGMADAWYGALQSAGYKNLGVYSYTSYLQGPLNNSNIYAKTRWVAQYGAQMGYNAFDTNDRGWQYTSSGRINGISGSVDMNAFGNKAYAQDSSAIDVRRMPAVSIPNGNYYINVRSKVAFSVDIPNGSMSDSTVIQLYSGNESKTQQFRFTKQQDGSYVIANVKSGKALDVRGAAAGNNAVVQQYALNGSNAQRWFIRDSGAGYYLQSALGNWVLDLSGGIIANATAIRLYAPNGTSAQRFIVSSSEASVPVNTAVNIKSAGRSGLV
;
A
#
# COMPACT_ATOMS: atom_id res chain seq x y z
N ALA A 1 22.41 14.25 -0.98
CA ALA A 1 22.26 14.19 0.47
C ALA A 1 22.12 15.59 1.09
N ALA A 2 23.08 16.51 0.86
CA ALA A 2 23.05 17.87 1.46
C ALA A 2 21.75 18.62 1.10
N LYS A 3 21.32 18.57 -0.16
CA LYS A 3 20.09 19.24 -0.61
C LYS A 3 18.83 18.70 0.06
N LEU A 4 18.71 17.38 0.21
CA LEU A 4 17.58 16.76 0.91
C LEU A 4 17.52 17.21 2.37
N ARG A 5 18.68 17.25 3.05
CA ARG A 5 18.77 17.75 4.44
C ARG A 5 18.37 19.23 4.54
N GLN A 6 18.82 20.05 3.59
CA GLN A 6 18.44 21.47 3.53
C GLN A 6 16.93 21.67 3.36
N MET A 7 16.27 20.76 2.65
CA MET A 7 14.81 20.73 2.48
C MET A 7 14.06 20.11 3.67
N GLY A 8 14.77 19.69 4.72
CA GLY A 8 14.17 19.03 5.88
C GLY A 8 13.69 17.61 5.61
N VAL A 9 14.11 16.97 4.50
CA VAL A 9 13.70 15.61 4.15
C VAL A 9 14.70 14.61 4.75
N SER A 10 14.25 13.82 5.70
CA SER A 10 15.05 12.73 6.31
C SER A 10 14.81 11.41 5.57
N PRO A 11 15.72 10.42 5.73
CA PRO A 11 15.52 9.08 5.14
C PRO A 11 14.22 8.41 5.55
N ASN A 12 13.72 8.68 6.75
CA ASN A 12 12.50 8.09 7.30
C ASN A 12 11.21 8.74 6.75
N ASP A 13 11.31 9.92 6.14
CA ASP A 13 10.17 10.62 5.55
C ASP A 13 9.82 10.08 4.17
N LEU A 14 10.75 9.36 3.53
CA LEU A 14 10.60 8.90 2.15
C LEU A 14 10.04 7.48 2.09
N LYS A 15 8.83 7.37 1.56
CA LYS A 15 8.18 6.07 1.26
C LYS A 15 8.53 5.54 -0.13
N TYR A 16 9.01 6.42 -1.02
CA TYR A 16 9.35 6.11 -2.41
C TYR A 16 10.84 6.34 -2.65
N PRO A 17 11.42 5.76 -3.71
CA PRO A 17 12.83 5.95 -4.04
C PRO A 17 13.18 7.41 -4.28
N VAL A 18 14.42 7.77 -3.95
CA VAL A 18 15.06 8.96 -4.51
C VAL A 18 15.64 8.56 -5.86
N TYR A 19 15.27 9.25 -6.90
CA TYR A 19 15.74 8.96 -8.24
C TYR A 19 16.90 9.86 -8.63
N TYR A 20 17.93 9.27 -9.24
CA TYR A 20 18.91 9.99 -10.02
C TYR A 20 18.39 10.09 -11.44
N ASP A 21 18.00 11.28 -11.82
CA ASP A 21 17.54 11.61 -13.17
C ASP A 21 18.76 11.73 -14.11
N LEU A 22 18.89 10.77 -15.01
CA LEU A 22 19.96 10.71 -16.01
C LEU A 22 19.37 10.86 -17.41
N GLU A 23 19.28 12.09 -17.86
CA GLU A 23 18.76 12.44 -19.18
C GLU A 23 19.80 13.27 -19.98
N LYS A 24 19.51 13.42 -21.27
CA LYS A 24 20.28 14.36 -22.09
C LYS A 24 20.10 15.78 -21.55
N TRP A 25 21.18 16.44 -21.29
CA TRP A 25 21.16 17.82 -20.85
C TRP A 25 21.98 18.69 -21.78
N THR A 26 21.70 19.98 -21.79
CA THR A 26 22.48 20.99 -22.51
C THR A 26 22.77 22.11 -21.53
N TRP A 27 24.06 22.44 -21.39
CA TRP A 27 24.51 23.56 -20.59
C TRP A 27 25.63 24.27 -21.35
N ALA A 28 25.56 25.59 -21.46
CA ALA A 28 26.55 26.36 -22.20
C ALA A 28 27.99 26.02 -21.77
N GLY A 29 28.81 25.64 -22.75
CA GLY A 29 30.20 25.23 -22.53
C GLY A 29 30.41 23.81 -22.02
N HIS A 30 29.36 23.01 -21.87
CA HIS A 30 29.46 21.63 -21.40
C HIS A 30 28.78 20.65 -22.36
N THR A 31 29.40 19.52 -22.58
CA THR A 31 28.83 18.40 -23.37
C THR A 31 28.63 17.20 -22.48
N PRO A 32 27.46 16.55 -22.54
CA PRO A 32 27.21 15.31 -21.78
C PRO A 32 28.24 14.23 -22.15
N PRO A 33 28.72 13.43 -21.20
CA PRO A 33 29.51 12.26 -21.52
C PRO A 33 28.79 11.32 -22.48
N THR A 34 29.54 10.65 -23.34
CA THR A 34 29.01 9.60 -24.22
C THR A 34 29.48 8.20 -23.78
N ASN A 35 30.47 8.13 -22.90
CA ASN A 35 31.00 6.88 -22.39
C ASN A 35 30.14 6.37 -21.21
N PRO A 36 29.49 5.18 -21.33
CA PRO A 36 28.63 4.62 -20.27
C PRO A 36 29.35 4.40 -18.95
N ASN A 37 30.68 4.16 -18.96
CA ASN A 37 31.44 3.95 -17.72
C ASN A 37 31.55 5.25 -16.88
N VAL A 38 31.55 6.41 -17.52
CA VAL A 38 31.53 7.69 -16.80
C VAL A 38 30.22 7.83 -16.05
N TYR A 39 29.09 7.55 -16.69
CA TYR A 39 27.78 7.58 -16.03
C TYR A 39 27.66 6.52 -14.93
N SER A 40 28.24 5.33 -15.14
CA SER A 40 28.30 4.29 -14.12
C SER A 40 29.01 4.80 -12.85
N GLY A 41 30.19 5.43 -13.02
CA GLY A 41 30.92 6.04 -11.90
C GLY A 41 30.16 7.18 -11.21
N MET A 42 29.46 8.01 -11.98
CA MET A 42 28.61 9.07 -11.43
C MET A 42 27.46 8.48 -10.59
N ALA A 43 26.79 7.43 -11.10
CA ALA A 43 25.73 6.76 -10.38
C ALA A 43 26.24 6.12 -9.07
N ASP A 44 27.40 5.47 -9.10
CA ASP A 44 28.01 4.88 -7.90
C ASP A 44 28.36 5.94 -6.86
N ALA A 45 28.94 7.06 -7.26
CA ALA A 45 29.24 8.17 -6.38
C ALA A 45 27.97 8.76 -5.75
N TRP A 46 26.91 8.93 -6.55
CA TRP A 46 25.62 9.43 -6.08
C TRP A 46 24.97 8.46 -5.08
N TYR A 47 24.95 7.14 -5.41
CA TYR A 47 24.46 6.11 -4.52
C TYR A 47 25.24 6.08 -3.20
N GLY A 48 26.58 6.06 -3.27
CA GLY A 48 27.43 6.05 -2.08
C GLY A 48 27.18 7.24 -1.16
N ALA A 49 27.05 8.45 -1.73
CA ALA A 49 26.77 9.66 -0.97
C ALA A 49 25.40 9.63 -0.27
N LEU A 50 24.38 9.10 -0.93
CA LEU A 50 23.04 9.01 -0.34
C LEU A 50 22.93 7.86 0.67
N GLN A 51 23.51 6.71 0.38
CA GLN A 51 23.55 5.57 1.30
C GLN A 51 24.30 5.91 2.60
N SER A 52 25.43 6.60 2.50
CA SER A 52 26.17 7.10 3.68
C SER A 52 25.38 8.12 4.49
N ALA A 53 24.41 8.78 3.88
CA ALA A 53 23.49 9.70 4.56
C ALA A 53 22.21 9.02 5.08
N GLY A 54 22.10 7.69 4.92
CA GLY A 54 20.97 6.88 5.42
C GLY A 54 19.83 6.65 4.42
N TYR A 55 19.89 7.22 3.20
CA TYR A 55 18.88 7.00 2.17
C TYR A 55 19.15 5.67 1.46
N LYS A 56 18.35 4.66 1.73
CA LYS A 56 18.54 3.29 1.21
C LYS A 56 17.76 2.99 -0.05
N ASN A 57 16.60 3.62 -0.23
CA ASN A 57 15.72 3.39 -1.36
C ASN A 57 16.07 4.35 -2.50
N LEU A 58 16.87 3.88 -3.44
CA LEU A 58 17.45 4.68 -4.52
C LEU A 58 17.15 4.04 -5.87
N GLY A 59 17.00 4.86 -6.91
CA GLY A 59 16.81 4.40 -8.28
C GLY A 59 17.43 5.36 -9.30
N VAL A 60 17.63 4.87 -10.51
CA VAL A 60 17.91 5.69 -11.68
C VAL A 60 16.63 5.83 -12.50
N TYR A 61 16.35 7.05 -12.94
CA TYR A 61 15.36 7.35 -13.98
C TYR A 61 16.07 7.75 -15.27
N SER A 62 15.57 7.29 -16.41
CA SER A 62 15.96 7.74 -17.72
C SER A 62 14.93 7.32 -18.77
N TYR A 63 15.17 7.65 -20.03
CA TYR A 63 14.37 7.21 -21.17
C TYR A 63 15.11 6.17 -22.05
N THR A 64 14.34 5.38 -22.78
CA THR A 64 14.84 4.17 -23.49
C THR A 64 16.02 4.45 -24.41
N SER A 65 15.96 5.48 -25.26
CA SER A 65 17.06 5.75 -26.19
C SER A 65 18.35 6.19 -25.50
N TYR A 66 18.25 6.83 -24.33
CA TYR A 66 19.43 7.20 -23.56
C TYR A 66 20.04 6.00 -22.82
N LEU A 67 19.18 5.11 -22.29
CA LEU A 67 19.59 3.84 -21.71
C LEU A 67 20.30 2.93 -22.73
N GLN A 68 19.80 2.90 -23.97
CA GLN A 68 20.38 2.09 -25.07
C GLN A 68 21.64 2.73 -25.71
N GLY A 69 21.95 3.96 -25.38
CA GLY A 69 23.08 4.73 -25.88
C GLY A 69 24.09 5.09 -24.77
N PRO A 70 24.13 6.37 -24.35
CA PRO A 70 25.12 6.85 -23.38
C PRO A 70 25.10 6.14 -22.02
N LEU A 71 23.97 5.54 -21.62
CA LEU A 71 23.80 4.81 -20.35
C LEU A 71 23.85 3.29 -20.53
N ASN A 72 24.29 2.77 -21.67
CA ASN A 72 24.35 1.33 -21.95
C ASN A 72 25.41 0.65 -21.10
N ASN A 73 25.08 0.36 -19.85
CA ASN A 73 25.98 -0.22 -18.88
C ASN A 73 25.19 -1.07 -17.87
N SER A 74 25.67 -2.28 -17.56
CA SER A 74 24.99 -3.22 -16.68
C SER A 74 24.76 -2.68 -15.26
N ASN A 75 25.69 -1.88 -14.72
CA ASN A 75 25.56 -1.25 -13.41
C ASN A 75 24.45 -0.19 -13.41
N ILE A 76 24.31 0.59 -14.50
CA ILE A 76 23.19 1.53 -14.67
C ILE A 76 21.87 0.76 -14.76
N TYR A 77 21.83 -0.32 -15.55
CA TYR A 77 20.63 -1.14 -15.72
C TYR A 77 20.18 -1.76 -14.38
N ALA A 78 21.11 -2.26 -13.57
CA ALA A 78 20.81 -2.79 -12.26
C ALA A 78 20.21 -1.74 -11.29
N LYS A 79 20.55 -0.47 -11.49
CA LYS A 79 20.07 0.66 -10.70
C LYS A 79 18.83 1.33 -11.29
N THR A 80 18.48 1.07 -12.56
CA THR A 80 17.33 1.69 -13.23
C THR A 80 16.04 1.16 -12.66
N ARG A 81 15.17 2.06 -12.19
CA ARG A 81 13.88 1.72 -11.57
C ARG A 81 12.69 2.49 -12.14
N TRP A 82 12.94 3.41 -13.06
CA TRP A 82 11.91 4.18 -13.70
C TRP A 82 12.35 4.54 -15.11
N VAL A 83 11.54 4.25 -16.12
CA VAL A 83 11.87 4.46 -17.53
C VAL A 83 10.76 5.20 -18.23
N ALA A 84 11.12 6.23 -18.99
CA ALA A 84 10.23 6.84 -19.94
C ALA A 84 10.30 6.09 -21.28
N GLN A 85 9.14 5.56 -21.66
CA GLN A 85 8.88 4.99 -22.97
C GLN A 85 7.43 5.28 -23.34
N TYR A 86 7.21 6.24 -24.20
CA TYR A 86 5.86 6.67 -24.53
C TYR A 86 5.17 5.68 -25.46
N GLY A 87 3.95 5.28 -25.11
CA GLY A 87 3.16 4.31 -25.88
C GLY A 87 2.16 3.52 -25.04
N ALA A 88 1.51 2.57 -25.70
CA ALA A 88 0.47 1.75 -25.09
C ALA A 88 1.01 0.61 -24.21
N GLN A 89 2.28 0.28 -24.34
CA GLN A 89 2.94 -0.78 -23.56
C GLN A 89 4.43 -0.52 -23.42
N MET A 90 5.01 -1.03 -22.33
CA MET A 90 6.44 -1.00 -22.09
C MET A 90 7.12 -2.10 -22.92
N GLY A 91 7.90 -1.72 -23.92
CA GLY A 91 8.69 -2.66 -24.74
C GLY A 91 10.15 -2.81 -24.29
N TYR A 92 10.62 -1.97 -23.37
CA TYR A 92 11.98 -2.04 -22.87
C TYR A 92 12.08 -3.07 -21.75
N ASN A 93 12.79 -4.15 -22.01
CA ASN A 93 12.85 -5.34 -21.15
C ASN A 93 14.25 -5.64 -20.56
N ALA A 94 15.19 -4.70 -20.69
CA ALA A 94 16.53 -4.87 -20.12
C ALA A 94 16.54 -4.85 -18.57
N PHE A 95 15.39 -4.74 -17.94
CA PHE A 95 15.21 -4.79 -16.52
C PHE A 95 13.87 -5.45 -16.13
N ASP A 96 13.78 -5.96 -14.91
CA ASP A 96 12.56 -6.59 -14.40
C ASP A 96 11.45 -5.55 -14.22
N THR A 97 10.37 -5.68 -14.99
CA THR A 97 9.23 -4.76 -15.02
C THR A 97 8.42 -4.75 -13.72
N ASN A 98 8.58 -5.75 -12.85
CA ASN A 98 7.79 -5.85 -11.62
C ASN A 98 8.19 -4.85 -10.53
N ASP A 99 9.37 -4.21 -10.64
CA ASP A 99 9.89 -3.27 -9.64
C ASP A 99 9.94 -1.81 -10.11
N ARG A 100 9.34 -1.49 -11.28
CA ARG A 100 9.72 -0.27 -11.97
C ARG A 100 8.58 0.63 -12.37
N GLY A 101 8.91 1.93 -12.36
CA GLY A 101 8.06 2.95 -12.92
C GLY A 101 8.14 2.97 -14.45
N TRP A 102 7.02 3.20 -15.06
CA TRP A 102 6.89 3.47 -16.49
C TRP A 102 6.22 4.82 -16.70
N GLN A 103 6.97 5.80 -17.25
CA GLN A 103 6.38 7.02 -17.76
C GLN A 103 5.90 6.74 -19.19
N TYR A 104 4.57 6.65 -19.35
CA TYR A 104 3.97 6.21 -20.62
C TYR A 104 3.54 7.36 -21.52
N THR A 105 3.49 8.59 -21.03
CA THR A 105 3.23 9.81 -21.80
C THR A 105 3.70 11.06 -21.06
N SER A 106 4.07 12.10 -21.82
CA SER A 106 4.32 13.46 -21.33
C SER A 106 3.21 14.45 -21.75
N SER A 107 2.12 13.94 -22.32
CA SER A 107 1.01 14.76 -22.82
C SER A 107 -0.33 14.43 -22.13
N GLY A 108 -0.28 13.86 -20.93
CA GLY A 108 -1.44 13.56 -20.13
C GLY A 108 -2.23 14.81 -19.76
N ARG A 109 -3.51 14.62 -19.42
CA ARG A 109 -4.41 15.69 -18.96
C ARG A 109 -5.04 15.29 -17.63
N ILE A 110 -5.02 16.21 -16.69
CA ILE A 110 -5.66 16.04 -15.38
C ILE A 110 -6.57 17.23 -15.15
N ASN A 111 -7.80 16.99 -14.76
CA ASN A 111 -8.77 18.04 -14.46
C ASN A 111 -8.23 18.93 -13.34
N GLY A 112 -8.24 20.26 -13.58
CA GLY A 112 -7.73 21.25 -12.64
C GLY A 112 -6.24 21.60 -12.84
N ILE A 113 -5.53 20.92 -13.76
CA ILE A 113 -4.15 21.27 -14.12
C ILE A 113 -4.14 21.82 -15.55
N SER A 114 -3.62 23.05 -15.69
CA SER A 114 -3.40 23.65 -17.01
C SER A 114 -2.12 23.13 -17.62
N GLY A 115 -2.20 22.66 -18.89
CA GLY A 115 -1.06 22.10 -19.60
C GLY A 115 -1.00 20.58 -19.61
N SER A 116 0.08 20.04 -20.18
CA SER A 116 0.36 18.62 -20.22
C SER A 116 1.10 18.18 -18.95
N VAL A 117 0.86 16.94 -18.54
CA VAL A 117 1.53 16.31 -17.39
C VAL A 117 2.09 14.96 -17.78
N ASP A 118 3.19 14.59 -17.13
CA ASP A 118 3.74 13.25 -17.24
C ASP A 118 2.87 12.25 -16.50
N MET A 119 2.47 11.20 -17.20
CA MET A 119 1.68 10.13 -16.59
C MET A 119 2.54 8.88 -16.42
N ASN A 120 2.41 8.28 -15.24
CA ASN A 120 3.27 7.20 -14.83
C ASN A 120 2.46 6.03 -14.27
N ALA A 121 2.93 4.82 -14.53
CA ALA A 121 2.50 3.59 -13.87
C ALA A 121 3.68 3.02 -13.09
N PHE A 122 3.47 2.69 -11.83
CA PHE A 122 4.45 1.99 -11.01
C PHE A 122 3.93 0.60 -10.70
N GLY A 123 4.81 -0.40 -10.80
CA GLY A 123 4.47 -1.77 -10.50
C GLY A 123 4.09 -1.97 -9.02
N ASN A 124 3.37 -3.05 -8.75
CA ASN A 124 2.85 -3.38 -7.42
C ASN A 124 3.90 -3.90 -6.43
N LYS A 125 5.14 -4.15 -6.85
CA LYS A 125 6.20 -4.46 -5.90
C LYS A 125 6.45 -3.22 -5.05
N ALA A 126 6.18 -3.33 -3.77
CA ALA A 126 6.79 -2.45 -2.80
C ALA A 126 8.29 -2.43 -3.12
N TYR A 127 8.84 -1.27 -3.48
CA TYR A 127 10.28 -1.10 -3.57
C TYR A 127 10.86 -1.75 -2.33
N ALA A 128 11.76 -2.69 -2.50
CA ALA A 128 12.33 -3.41 -1.39
C ALA A 128 12.86 -2.38 -0.38
N GLN A 129 11.99 -1.97 0.51
CA GLN A 129 12.45 -1.68 1.84
C GLN A 129 13.21 -2.93 2.22
N ASP A 130 14.46 -2.75 2.64
CA ASP A 130 15.25 -3.75 3.33
C ASP A 130 14.37 -4.94 3.71
N SER A 131 14.70 -6.16 3.36
CA SER A 131 13.91 -7.39 3.60
C SER A 131 13.59 -7.64 5.08
N SER A 132 13.61 -6.60 5.90
CA SER A 132 12.97 -6.58 7.19
C SER A 132 11.47 -6.69 6.97
N ALA A 133 10.91 -7.82 7.33
CA ALA A 133 9.49 -8.11 7.35
C ALA A 133 8.72 -6.86 7.81
N ILE A 134 7.69 -6.45 7.04
CA ILE A 134 6.85 -5.31 7.40
C ILE A 134 6.39 -5.52 8.85
N ASP A 135 6.79 -4.63 9.73
CA ASP A 135 6.33 -4.66 11.12
C ASP A 135 5.22 -3.63 11.31
N VAL A 136 3.98 -4.10 11.15
CA VAL A 136 2.80 -3.25 11.30
C VAL A 136 2.63 -2.68 12.71
N ARG A 137 3.26 -3.26 13.72
CA ARG A 137 3.21 -2.78 15.12
C ARG A 137 3.89 -1.42 15.28
N ARG A 138 4.80 -1.08 14.35
CA ARG A 138 5.50 0.21 14.29
C ARG A 138 4.75 1.27 13.49
N MET A 139 3.69 0.89 12.77
CA MET A 139 2.87 1.83 12.02
C MET A 139 1.99 2.65 12.96
N PRO A 140 1.59 3.87 12.55
CA PRO A 140 0.70 4.70 13.34
C PRO A 140 -0.58 3.94 13.71
N ALA A 141 -0.92 3.94 14.99
CA ALA A 141 -2.18 3.40 15.46
C ALA A 141 -3.31 4.40 15.14
N VAL A 142 -4.40 3.88 14.60
CA VAL A 142 -5.60 4.67 14.30
C VAL A 142 -6.63 4.44 15.41
N SER A 143 -7.16 5.54 15.93
CA SER A 143 -8.24 5.50 16.90
C SER A 143 -9.54 5.95 16.24
N ILE A 144 -10.56 5.10 16.31
CA ILE A 144 -11.91 5.43 15.89
C ILE A 144 -12.85 5.39 17.10
N PRO A 145 -13.97 6.12 17.11
CA PRO A 145 -14.99 6.03 18.16
C PRO A 145 -15.56 4.62 18.28
N ASN A 146 -16.04 4.26 19.48
CA ASN A 146 -16.86 3.06 19.62
C ASN A 146 -18.10 3.18 18.77
N GLY A 147 -18.44 2.12 18.04
CA GLY A 147 -19.58 2.16 17.11
C GLY A 147 -19.67 0.95 16.21
N ASN A 148 -20.65 0.98 15.32
CA ASN A 148 -20.85 -0.05 14.31
C ASN A 148 -20.24 0.40 12.99
N TYR A 149 -19.45 -0.48 12.38
CA TYR A 149 -18.70 -0.21 11.17
C TYR A 149 -18.76 -1.39 10.20
N TYR A 150 -18.54 -1.09 8.94
CA TYR A 150 -18.23 -2.07 7.90
C TYR A 150 -16.73 -2.14 7.72
N ILE A 151 -16.22 -3.32 7.37
CA ILE A 151 -14.81 -3.56 7.04
C ILE A 151 -14.76 -3.91 5.56
N ASN A 152 -14.43 -2.93 4.72
CA ASN A 152 -14.43 -3.08 3.27
C ASN A 152 -13.02 -3.28 2.73
N VAL A 153 -12.88 -4.02 1.63
CA VAL A 153 -11.61 -4.14 0.92
C VAL A 153 -11.25 -2.79 0.28
N ARG A 154 -10.06 -2.27 0.57
CA ARG A 154 -9.63 -0.94 0.07
C ARG A 154 -9.62 -0.83 -1.45
N SER A 155 -9.18 -1.88 -2.14
CA SER A 155 -9.08 -1.90 -3.61
C SER A 155 -10.43 -2.16 -4.32
N LYS A 156 -11.45 -2.62 -3.58
CA LYS A 156 -12.81 -2.86 -4.11
C LYS A 156 -13.83 -2.72 -2.99
N VAL A 157 -14.18 -1.48 -2.67
CA VAL A 157 -15.02 -1.11 -1.51
C VAL A 157 -16.42 -1.71 -1.50
N ALA A 158 -16.90 -2.20 -2.64
CA ALA A 158 -18.16 -2.93 -2.75
C ALA A 158 -18.14 -4.33 -2.10
N PHE A 159 -16.98 -4.74 -1.54
CA PHE A 159 -16.85 -6.02 -0.84
C PHE A 159 -16.52 -5.80 0.63
N SER A 160 -17.25 -6.48 1.50
CA SER A 160 -17.15 -6.37 2.96
C SER A 160 -16.83 -7.71 3.61
N VAL A 161 -16.21 -7.64 4.78
CA VAL A 161 -16.10 -8.78 5.71
C VAL A 161 -17.51 -9.20 6.13
N ASP A 162 -17.78 -10.49 6.12
CA ASP A 162 -19.13 -11.03 6.30
C ASP A 162 -19.13 -12.33 7.13
N ILE A 163 -20.21 -12.56 7.85
CA ILE A 163 -20.52 -13.83 8.50
C ILE A 163 -21.41 -14.66 7.58
N PRO A 164 -20.89 -15.79 7.04
CA PRO A 164 -21.61 -16.63 6.08
C PRO A 164 -23.03 -17.01 6.55
N ASN A 165 -24.00 -16.83 5.67
CA ASN A 165 -25.39 -17.22 5.90
C ASN A 165 -26.02 -16.65 7.18
N GLY A 166 -25.40 -15.61 7.76
CA GLY A 166 -25.83 -15.03 9.01
C GLY A 166 -25.77 -16.00 10.20
N SER A 167 -24.79 -16.89 10.21
CA SER A 167 -24.58 -17.89 11.25
C SER A 167 -24.51 -17.25 12.64
N MET A 168 -25.10 -17.92 13.61
CA MET A 168 -25.02 -17.60 15.03
C MET A 168 -24.04 -18.50 15.80
N SER A 169 -23.44 -19.48 15.09
CA SER A 169 -22.59 -20.50 15.70
C SER A 169 -21.16 -20.01 15.92
N ASP A 170 -20.56 -20.48 17.00
CA ASP A 170 -19.12 -20.35 17.21
C ASP A 170 -18.36 -21.09 16.11
N SER A 171 -17.10 -20.73 15.93
CA SER A 171 -16.20 -21.33 14.94
C SER A 171 -16.62 -21.12 13.46
N THR A 172 -17.60 -20.26 13.19
CA THR A 172 -17.95 -19.89 11.82
C THR A 172 -16.79 -19.07 11.23
N VAL A 173 -16.19 -19.57 10.15
CA VAL A 173 -15.11 -18.89 9.43
C VAL A 173 -15.67 -17.66 8.74
N ILE A 174 -15.01 -16.51 8.91
CA ILE A 174 -15.41 -15.28 8.24
C ILE A 174 -15.01 -15.30 6.77
N GLN A 175 -15.78 -14.58 5.96
CA GLN A 175 -15.58 -14.50 4.53
C GLN A 175 -15.59 -13.05 4.03
N LEU A 176 -15.20 -12.87 2.79
CA LEU A 176 -15.51 -11.69 2.00
C LEU A 176 -16.82 -11.92 1.23
N TYR A 177 -17.66 -10.91 1.14
CA TYR A 177 -18.88 -10.97 0.36
C TYR A 177 -19.24 -9.60 -0.22
N SER A 178 -20.01 -9.56 -1.32
CA SER A 178 -20.55 -8.31 -1.86
C SER A 178 -21.34 -7.56 -0.80
N GLY A 179 -21.14 -6.26 -0.70
CA GLY A 179 -21.86 -5.39 0.22
C GLY A 179 -23.38 -5.50 0.05
N ASN A 180 -24.09 -5.68 1.15
CA ASN A 180 -25.54 -5.85 1.18
C ASN A 180 -26.22 -5.18 2.38
N GLU A 181 -25.48 -4.32 3.09
CA GLU A 181 -25.93 -3.53 4.26
C GLU A 181 -26.51 -4.36 5.42
N SER A 182 -26.32 -5.67 5.40
CA SER A 182 -26.88 -6.55 6.43
C SER A 182 -26.08 -6.46 7.74
N LYS A 183 -26.73 -6.85 8.84
CA LYS A 183 -26.07 -6.97 10.14
C LYS A 183 -24.99 -8.03 10.18
N THR A 184 -24.90 -8.93 9.20
CA THR A 184 -23.83 -9.92 9.07
C THR A 184 -22.52 -9.30 8.64
N GLN A 185 -22.57 -8.14 7.97
CA GLN A 185 -21.42 -7.36 7.50
C GLN A 185 -21.09 -6.18 8.41
N GLN A 186 -21.92 -5.93 9.41
CA GLN A 186 -21.74 -4.86 10.36
C GLN A 186 -21.07 -5.37 11.63
N PHE A 187 -20.04 -4.66 12.08
CA PHE A 187 -19.24 -5.03 13.24
C PHE A 187 -19.19 -3.88 14.24
N ARG A 188 -19.42 -4.19 15.52
CA ARG A 188 -19.22 -3.25 16.62
C ARG A 188 -17.78 -3.26 17.03
N PHE A 189 -17.16 -2.10 16.98
CA PHE A 189 -15.81 -1.84 17.48
C PHE A 189 -15.91 -1.28 18.89
N THR A 190 -15.29 -1.96 19.85
CA THR A 190 -15.22 -1.52 21.25
C THR A 190 -13.75 -1.38 21.64
N LYS A 191 -13.32 -0.13 21.83
CA LYS A 191 -11.92 0.20 22.17
C LYS A 191 -11.59 -0.28 23.57
N GLN A 192 -10.40 -0.82 23.71
CA GLN A 192 -9.86 -1.31 24.97
C GLN A 192 -8.82 -0.33 25.53
N GLN A 193 -8.42 -0.51 26.79
CA GLN A 193 -7.46 0.36 27.47
C GLN A 193 -6.08 0.37 26.83
N ASP A 194 -5.67 -0.75 26.20
CA ASP A 194 -4.40 -0.91 25.50
C ASP A 194 -4.42 -0.32 24.07
N GLY A 195 -5.55 0.31 23.67
CA GLY A 195 -5.75 0.88 22.34
C GLY A 195 -6.18 -0.13 21.28
N SER A 196 -6.29 -1.41 21.61
CA SER A 196 -6.89 -2.42 20.74
C SER A 196 -8.41 -2.29 20.70
N TYR A 197 -9.04 -3.06 19.81
CA TYR A 197 -10.50 -3.18 19.70
C TYR A 197 -10.92 -4.63 19.84
N VAL A 198 -12.01 -4.86 20.55
CA VAL A 198 -12.86 -6.03 20.34
C VAL A 198 -13.79 -5.70 19.20
N ILE A 199 -13.80 -6.52 18.16
CA ILE A 199 -14.62 -6.36 16.97
C ILE A 199 -15.67 -7.47 16.95
N ALA A 200 -16.92 -7.15 17.25
CA ALA A 200 -18.00 -8.12 17.37
C ALA A 200 -19.03 -7.93 16.25
N ASN A 201 -19.46 -9.01 15.61
CA ASN A 201 -20.51 -8.94 14.60
C ASN A 201 -21.84 -8.47 15.22
N VAL A 202 -22.53 -7.55 14.55
CA VAL A 202 -23.76 -6.92 15.09
C VAL A 202 -24.92 -7.92 15.14
N LYS A 203 -24.98 -8.91 14.23
CA LYS A 203 -26.05 -9.90 14.24
C LYS A 203 -25.83 -10.95 15.34
N SER A 204 -24.65 -11.54 15.42
CA SER A 204 -24.38 -12.67 16.31
C SER A 204 -23.89 -12.23 17.70
N GLY A 205 -23.37 -11.01 17.84
CA GLY A 205 -22.70 -10.55 19.04
C GLY A 205 -21.33 -11.20 19.30
N LYS A 206 -20.85 -12.07 18.39
CA LYS A 206 -19.60 -12.82 18.55
C LYS A 206 -18.42 -12.04 18.02
N ALA A 207 -17.28 -12.20 18.70
CA ALA A 207 -16.03 -11.51 18.34
C ALA A 207 -15.37 -12.12 17.11
N LEU A 208 -14.68 -11.27 16.34
CA LEU A 208 -13.67 -11.66 15.39
C LEU A 208 -12.52 -12.31 16.15
N ASP A 209 -12.18 -13.55 15.85
CA ASP A 209 -11.34 -14.42 16.67
C ASP A 209 -10.34 -15.20 15.82
N VAL A 210 -9.10 -15.26 16.25
CA VAL A 210 -8.09 -16.16 15.69
C VAL A 210 -8.24 -17.52 16.35
N ARG A 211 -8.66 -18.52 15.59
CA ARG A 211 -8.95 -19.88 16.09
C ARG A 211 -7.80 -20.43 16.94
N GLY A 212 -8.11 -20.80 18.18
CA GLY A 212 -7.14 -21.39 19.11
C GLY A 212 -5.98 -20.47 19.49
N ALA A 213 -6.08 -19.17 19.24
CA ALA A 213 -4.98 -18.20 19.36
C ALA A 213 -3.71 -18.61 18.57
N ALA A 214 -3.84 -19.51 17.59
CA ALA A 214 -2.75 -20.05 16.80
C ALA A 214 -2.42 -19.07 15.65
N ALA A 215 -1.60 -18.04 15.93
CA ALA A 215 -1.17 -17.08 14.93
C ALA A 215 -0.16 -17.70 13.96
N GLY A 216 -0.34 -17.43 12.67
CA GLY A 216 0.52 -17.93 11.62
C GLY A 216 -0.05 -17.62 10.23
N ASN A 217 0.73 -17.89 9.18
CA ASN A 217 0.23 -17.77 7.81
C ASN A 217 -0.93 -18.75 7.58
N ASN A 218 -2.00 -18.25 6.98
CA ASN A 218 -3.25 -18.96 6.75
C ASN A 218 -4.01 -19.38 8.03
N ALA A 219 -3.68 -18.83 9.21
CA ALA A 219 -4.43 -19.11 10.41
C ALA A 219 -5.89 -18.69 10.25
N VAL A 220 -6.80 -19.51 10.75
CA VAL A 220 -8.24 -19.33 10.57
C VAL A 220 -8.72 -18.17 11.41
N VAL A 221 -9.43 -17.24 10.78
CA VAL A 221 -10.20 -16.21 11.47
C VAL A 221 -11.69 -16.57 11.40
N GLN A 222 -12.33 -16.52 12.54
CA GLN A 222 -13.69 -16.98 12.77
C GLN A 222 -14.48 -15.97 13.61
N GLN A 223 -15.78 -16.16 13.77
CA GLN A 223 -16.48 -15.59 14.91
C GLN A 223 -16.51 -16.58 16.07
N TYR A 224 -16.40 -16.07 17.30
CA TYR A 224 -16.43 -16.88 18.51
C TYR A 224 -17.02 -16.09 19.69
N ALA A 225 -17.62 -16.78 20.67
CA ALA A 225 -18.11 -16.15 21.88
C ALA A 225 -17.03 -15.27 22.53
N LEU A 226 -17.44 -14.12 23.05
CA LEU A 226 -16.54 -13.19 23.74
C LEU A 226 -15.86 -13.87 24.93
N ASN A 227 -14.53 -13.88 24.95
CA ASN A 227 -13.74 -14.53 26.02
C ASN A 227 -12.60 -13.66 26.56
N GLY A 228 -12.43 -12.43 26.02
CA GLY A 228 -11.46 -11.46 26.50
C GLY A 228 -9.98 -11.75 26.13
N SER A 229 -9.72 -12.82 25.38
CA SER A 229 -8.36 -13.23 25.01
C SER A 229 -7.74 -12.31 23.94
N ASN A 230 -6.42 -12.38 23.78
CA ASN A 230 -5.71 -11.67 22.72
C ASN A 230 -6.08 -12.14 21.30
N ALA A 231 -6.65 -13.35 21.16
CA ALA A 231 -7.17 -13.84 19.88
C ALA A 231 -8.32 -13.00 19.34
N GLN A 232 -9.00 -12.22 20.22
CA GLN A 232 -10.15 -11.37 19.91
C GLN A 232 -9.81 -9.88 19.92
N ARG A 233 -8.52 -9.52 20.02
CA ARG A 233 -8.06 -8.15 20.08
C ARG A 233 -7.37 -7.74 18.79
N TRP A 234 -7.72 -6.55 18.30
CA TRP A 234 -7.28 -6.06 17.00
C TRP A 234 -6.86 -4.59 17.08
N PHE A 235 -5.75 -4.25 16.47
CA PHE A 235 -5.31 -2.87 16.28
C PHE A 235 -5.58 -2.42 14.85
N ILE A 236 -5.97 -1.17 14.70
CA ILE A 236 -6.08 -0.52 13.39
C ILE A 236 -4.76 0.19 13.14
N ARG A 237 -4.06 -0.13 12.06
CA ARG A 237 -2.77 0.46 11.70
C ARG A 237 -2.86 1.20 10.38
N ASP A 238 -2.41 2.45 10.35
CA ASP A 238 -2.38 3.22 9.11
C ASP A 238 -1.24 2.76 8.22
N SER A 239 -1.57 2.33 7.01
CA SER A 239 -0.59 1.92 6.01
C SER A 239 -0.22 3.04 5.03
N GLY A 240 -0.85 4.22 5.16
CA GLY A 240 -0.82 5.29 4.15
C GLY A 240 -1.69 4.99 2.90
N ALA A 241 -2.23 3.78 2.77
CA ALA A 241 -3.08 3.35 1.65
C ALA A 241 -4.23 2.45 2.12
N GLY A 242 -4.91 2.82 3.20
CA GLY A 242 -5.90 2.02 3.92
C GLY A 242 -5.32 1.46 5.22
N TYR A 243 -6.07 0.59 5.87
CA TYR A 243 -5.72 0.07 7.18
C TYR A 243 -5.32 -1.40 7.13
N TYR A 244 -4.33 -1.76 7.95
CA TYR A 244 -4.19 -3.12 8.42
C TYR A 244 -5.05 -3.32 9.67
N LEU A 245 -5.74 -4.44 9.75
CA LEU A 245 -6.32 -4.94 10.99
C LEU A 245 -5.34 -5.95 11.60
N GLN A 246 -4.54 -5.49 12.55
CA GLN A 246 -3.48 -6.26 13.18
C GLN A 246 -4.01 -7.03 14.38
N SER A 247 -3.71 -8.33 14.46
CA SER A 247 -4.00 -9.14 15.64
C SER A 247 -3.09 -8.78 16.83
N ALA A 248 -3.62 -8.77 18.03
CA ALA A 248 -2.83 -8.64 19.25
C ALA A 248 -1.91 -9.84 19.52
N LEU A 249 -2.03 -10.91 18.76
CA LEU A 249 -1.11 -12.07 18.82
C LEU A 249 0.25 -11.79 18.19
N GLY A 250 0.51 -10.60 17.66
CA GLY A 250 1.81 -10.21 17.12
C GLY A 250 1.75 -9.47 15.81
N ASN A 251 2.79 -9.65 14.99
CA ASN A 251 2.89 -9.01 13.67
C ASN A 251 2.11 -9.80 12.60
N TRP A 252 0.80 -9.92 12.80
CA TRP A 252 -0.12 -10.65 11.95
C TRP A 252 -1.31 -9.79 11.59
N VAL A 253 -1.80 -9.87 10.36
CA VAL A 253 -2.90 -9.04 9.86
C VAL A 253 -3.98 -9.86 9.18
N LEU A 254 -5.19 -9.30 9.08
CA LEU A 254 -6.22 -9.88 8.22
C LEU A 254 -5.76 -9.86 6.76
N ASP A 255 -6.06 -10.95 6.06
CA ASP A 255 -5.65 -11.19 4.68
C ASP A 255 -6.75 -11.91 3.90
N LEU A 256 -6.93 -11.53 2.65
CA LEU A 256 -7.81 -12.25 1.72
C LEU A 256 -7.07 -13.47 1.17
N SER A 257 -7.58 -14.65 1.42
CA SER A 257 -6.96 -15.90 0.93
C SER A 257 -6.68 -15.85 -0.57
N GLY A 258 -5.41 -16.01 -0.94
CA GLY A 258 -4.96 -15.91 -2.33
C GLY A 258 -5.09 -14.53 -2.97
N GLY A 259 -5.38 -13.48 -2.21
CA GLY A 259 -5.63 -12.14 -2.74
C GLY A 259 -6.92 -12.02 -3.57
N ILE A 260 -7.80 -13.01 -3.49
CA ILE A 260 -9.00 -13.09 -4.33
C ILE A 260 -10.09 -12.16 -3.77
N ILE A 261 -10.67 -11.31 -4.62
CA ILE A 261 -11.81 -10.45 -4.27
C ILE A 261 -13.06 -11.00 -4.95
N ALA A 262 -13.72 -11.94 -4.28
CA ALA A 262 -14.94 -12.60 -4.73
C ALA A 262 -15.78 -13.02 -3.52
N ASN A 263 -17.07 -13.30 -3.76
CA ASN A 263 -17.93 -13.85 -2.74
C ASN A 263 -17.40 -15.18 -2.21
N ALA A 264 -17.55 -15.40 -0.92
CA ALA A 264 -17.10 -16.58 -0.20
C ALA A 264 -15.56 -16.74 -0.12
N THR A 265 -14.79 -15.72 -0.50
CA THR A 265 -13.34 -15.75 -0.23
C THR A 265 -13.10 -15.76 1.27
N ALA A 266 -12.37 -16.76 1.75
CA ALA A 266 -12.03 -16.88 3.16
C ALA A 266 -11.06 -15.76 3.57
N ILE A 267 -11.29 -15.18 4.75
CA ILE A 267 -10.37 -14.25 5.38
C ILE A 267 -9.53 -15.03 6.38
N ARG A 268 -8.23 -14.77 6.36
CA ARG A 268 -7.22 -15.46 7.15
C ARG A 268 -6.34 -14.46 7.89
N LEU A 269 -5.57 -14.95 8.83
CA LEU A 269 -4.43 -14.23 9.39
C LEU A 269 -3.20 -14.55 8.56
N TYR A 270 -2.38 -13.54 8.27
CA TYR A 270 -1.15 -13.72 7.50
C TYR A 270 -0.08 -12.72 7.95
N ALA A 271 1.20 -13.04 7.70
CA ALA A 271 2.28 -12.09 7.88
C ALA A 271 2.09 -10.86 6.96
N PRO A 272 2.37 -9.63 7.43
CA PRO A 272 2.28 -8.45 6.59
C PRO A 272 3.20 -8.58 5.37
N ASN A 273 2.63 -8.44 4.17
CA ASN A 273 3.35 -8.59 2.90
C ASN A 273 3.17 -7.41 1.94
N GLY A 274 2.49 -6.35 2.38
CA GLY A 274 2.33 -5.11 1.62
C GLY A 274 1.29 -5.15 0.50
N THR A 275 0.65 -6.29 0.24
CA THR A 275 -0.32 -6.44 -0.86
C THR A 275 -1.65 -5.76 -0.56
N SER A 276 -2.46 -5.54 -1.60
CA SER A 276 -3.83 -5.02 -1.48
C SER A 276 -4.79 -5.97 -0.76
N ALA A 277 -4.46 -7.27 -0.69
CA ALA A 277 -5.21 -8.28 0.04
C ALA A 277 -5.30 -8.01 1.55
N GLN A 278 -4.41 -7.18 2.08
CA GLN A 278 -4.28 -6.84 3.50
C GLN A 278 -4.72 -5.39 3.81
N ARG A 279 -5.29 -4.69 2.83
CA ARG A 279 -5.71 -3.29 2.99
C ARG A 279 -7.21 -3.18 3.07
N PHE A 280 -7.68 -2.60 4.17
CA PHE A 280 -9.10 -2.43 4.46
C PHE A 280 -9.43 -0.95 4.70
N ILE A 281 -10.71 -0.65 4.62
CA ILE A 281 -11.34 0.58 5.08
C ILE A 281 -12.31 0.20 6.19
N VAL A 282 -12.38 1.03 7.22
CA VAL A 282 -13.37 0.92 8.28
C VAL A 282 -14.29 2.14 8.16
N SER A 283 -15.56 1.93 7.83
CA SER A 283 -16.54 2.99 7.58
C SER A 283 -17.83 2.78 8.38
N SER A 284 -18.45 3.86 8.83
CA SER A 284 -19.72 3.80 9.57
C SER A 284 -20.95 3.52 8.70
N SER A 285 -20.79 3.55 7.36
CA SER A 285 -21.80 3.15 6.38
C SER A 285 -21.12 2.33 5.30
N GLU A 286 -21.84 1.47 4.59
CA GLU A 286 -21.29 0.86 3.39
C GLU A 286 -20.84 1.95 2.42
N ALA A 287 -19.64 1.77 1.88
CA ALA A 287 -19.10 2.70 0.89
C ALA A 287 -19.83 2.48 -0.44
N SER A 288 -21.04 2.99 -0.56
CA SER A 288 -21.70 3.14 -1.85
C SER A 288 -21.30 4.47 -2.46
N VAL A 289 -20.72 4.45 -3.65
CA VAL A 289 -20.64 5.67 -4.46
C VAL A 289 -22.04 5.90 -5.01
N PRO A 290 -22.72 7.01 -4.66
CA PRO A 290 -24.05 7.28 -5.19
C PRO A 290 -24.00 7.32 -6.73
N VAL A 291 -24.80 6.49 -7.39
CA VAL A 291 -24.92 6.49 -8.84
C VAL A 291 -25.82 7.67 -9.24
N ASN A 292 -25.37 8.51 -10.17
CA ASN A 292 -26.11 9.68 -10.68
C ASN A 292 -26.36 10.82 -9.67
N THR A 293 -25.53 10.94 -8.64
CA THR A 293 -25.62 12.04 -7.68
C THR A 293 -24.29 12.81 -7.66
N ALA A 294 -24.35 14.13 -7.66
CA ALA A 294 -23.16 14.96 -7.45
C ALA A 294 -22.65 14.74 -6.02
N VAL A 295 -21.40 14.30 -5.89
CA VAL A 295 -20.77 14.06 -4.60
C VAL A 295 -19.61 15.03 -4.40
N ASN A 296 -19.54 15.65 -3.22
CA ASN A 296 -18.36 16.42 -2.81
C ASN A 296 -17.31 15.49 -2.23
N ILE A 297 -16.19 15.37 -2.91
CA ILE A 297 -15.03 14.63 -2.39
C ILE A 297 -14.28 15.59 -1.44
N LYS A 298 -14.40 15.35 -0.14
CA LYS A 298 -13.62 16.07 0.87
C LYS A 298 -12.42 15.25 1.29
N SER A 299 -11.26 15.90 1.39
CA SER A 299 -10.08 15.29 2.00
C SER A 299 -10.36 14.98 3.48
N ALA A 300 -10.15 13.76 3.92
CA ALA A 300 -10.34 13.33 5.31
C ALA A 300 -9.30 13.93 6.29
N GLY A 301 -8.41 14.80 5.85
CA GLY A 301 -7.28 15.25 6.63
C GLY A 301 -7.13 16.76 6.87
N ARG A 302 -8.00 17.62 6.29
CA ARG A 302 -7.98 19.07 6.57
C ARG A 302 -9.38 19.66 6.48
N SER A 303 -9.91 20.09 7.61
CA SER A 303 -11.05 21.02 7.63
C SER A 303 -10.58 22.36 7.03
N GLY A 304 -11.11 22.75 5.87
CA GLY A 304 -10.91 24.09 5.34
C GLY A 304 -10.43 24.24 3.89
N LEU A 305 -10.31 23.15 3.12
CA LEU A 305 -10.13 23.27 1.66
C LEU A 305 -11.43 22.88 0.96
N VAL A 306 -12.14 23.90 0.50
CA VAL A 306 -13.25 23.82 -0.46
C VAL A 306 -12.66 23.79 -1.86
#